data_877927b2d59d2a022fa1e7d831bb01c5
#
_entry.id   877927b2d59d2a022fa1e7d831bb01c5
#
_cell.length_a   1.000
_cell.length_b   1.000
_cell.length_c   1.000
_cell.angle_alpha   90.00
_cell.angle_beta   90.00
_cell.angle_gamma   90.00
#
_symmetry.space_group_name_H-M   'P 1'
#
loop_
_entity.id
_entity.type
_entity.pdbx_description
1 polymer ?
#
loop_
_entity_poly.entity_id
_entity_poly.type
_entity_poly.pdbx_seq_one_letter_code
_entity_poly.pdbx_strand_id
1 'polypeptide(L)'
;MDLKIKTETEEFHGRTCGIIKQENKFLIMRVNKTSYYHIPGGHIEIGEDSKEAVIREIKEEIGCDVQEANLFVIQENFWIRNNRKCHGIEFYYIIKPKQQLQMIDCEKVEIDKGKEKLLEFKWVTSEELKDIDLRPTNIRDILINGDYLKGLTHIVKK
;
A
#
# COMPACT_ATOMS: atom_id res chain seq x y z
N MET A 1 -8.57 -9.39 -13.54
CA MET A 1 -9.80 -8.81 -12.95
C MET A 1 -9.59 -8.66 -11.45
N ASP A 2 -9.73 -7.45 -10.95
CA ASP A 2 -9.54 -7.14 -9.53
C ASP A 2 -10.46 -7.93 -8.62
N LEU A 3 -9.95 -8.36 -7.47
CA LEU A 3 -10.75 -8.90 -6.37
C LEU A 3 -11.53 -7.75 -5.71
N LYS A 4 -12.56 -7.31 -6.41
CA LYS A 4 -13.38 -6.18 -6.04
C LYS A 4 -14.83 -6.41 -6.42
N ILE A 5 -15.73 -6.21 -5.45
CA ILE A 5 -17.17 -6.26 -5.66
C ILE A 5 -17.72 -4.88 -5.31
N LYS A 6 -18.57 -4.34 -6.18
CA LYS A 6 -19.17 -3.03 -5.98
C LYS A 6 -20.63 -3.05 -6.39
N THR A 7 -21.49 -2.64 -5.47
CA THR A 7 -22.92 -2.42 -5.67
C THR A 7 -23.26 -0.93 -5.47
N GLU A 8 -24.53 -0.60 -5.46
CA GLU A 8 -24.97 0.77 -5.14
C GLU A 8 -24.66 1.17 -3.70
N THR A 9 -24.77 0.22 -2.75
CA THR A 9 -24.68 0.49 -1.31
C THR A 9 -23.48 -0.12 -0.61
N GLU A 10 -22.78 -1.07 -1.26
CA GLU A 10 -21.70 -1.84 -0.64
C GLU A 10 -20.50 -1.98 -1.60
N GLU A 11 -19.32 -2.09 -1.02
CA GLU A 11 -18.08 -2.30 -1.76
C GLU A 11 -17.12 -3.19 -0.96
N PHE A 12 -16.60 -4.24 -1.61
CA PHE A 12 -15.57 -5.13 -1.04
C PHE A 12 -14.28 -5.01 -1.85
N HIS A 13 -13.13 -5.06 -1.17
CA HIS A 13 -11.82 -5.04 -1.80
C HIS A 13 -10.88 -6.09 -1.19
N GLY A 14 -10.17 -6.83 -2.04
CA GLY A 14 -8.94 -7.52 -1.69
C GLY A 14 -7.75 -6.70 -2.17
N ARG A 15 -6.87 -6.27 -1.26
CA ARG A 15 -5.71 -5.43 -1.58
C ARG A 15 -4.43 -5.98 -0.98
N THR A 16 -3.31 -5.59 -1.59
CA THR A 16 -1.98 -5.87 -1.09
C THR A 16 -1.12 -4.61 -1.14
N CYS A 17 -0.23 -4.44 -0.17
CA CYS A 17 0.63 -3.28 -0.05
C CYS A 17 2.04 -3.71 0.34
N GLY A 18 3.05 -3.07 -0.24
CA GLY A 18 4.45 -3.35 0.00
C GLY A 18 5.18 -2.21 0.68
N ILE A 19 5.63 -2.43 1.92
CA ILE A 19 6.45 -1.48 2.65
C ILE A 19 7.90 -1.67 2.23
N ILE A 20 8.47 -0.62 1.66
CA ILE A 20 9.89 -0.53 1.33
C ILE A 20 10.54 0.43 2.32
N LYS A 21 11.46 -0.11 3.12
CA LYS A 21 12.33 0.68 3.97
C LYS A 21 13.77 0.57 3.46
N GLN A 22 14.40 1.69 3.24
CA GLN A 22 15.81 1.77 2.88
C GLN A 22 16.49 2.80 3.78
N GLU A 23 17.61 2.43 4.39
CA GLU A 23 18.22 3.21 5.46
C GLU A 23 17.21 3.51 6.58
N ASN A 24 16.93 4.78 6.85
CA ASN A 24 15.96 5.23 7.85
C ASN A 24 14.65 5.78 7.25
N LYS A 25 14.41 5.56 5.95
CA LYS A 25 13.24 6.11 5.23
C LYS A 25 12.33 5.02 4.69
N PHE A 26 11.05 5.34 4.66
CA PHE A 26 9.99 4.56 4.04
C PHE A 26 9.54 5.21 2.74
N LEU A 27 9.24 4.40 1.73
CA LEU A 27 8.61 4.86 0.50
C LEU A 27 7.09 4.93 0.68
N ILE A 28 6.53 6.10 0.47
CA ILE A 28 5.08 6.34 0.46
C ILE A 28 4.67 6.95 -0.87
N MET A 29 3.39 6.85 -1.20
CA MET A 29 2.86 7.41 -2.44
C MET A 29 1.49 8.05 -2.25
N ARG A 30 1.12 8.93 -3.18
CA ARG A 30 -0.26 9.40 -3.35
C ARG A 30 -0.64 9.40 -4.83
N VAL A 31 -1.94 9.37 -5.08
CA VAL A 31 -2.51 9.34 -6.43
C VAL A 31 -3.28 10.64 -6.68
N ASN A 32 -3.08 11.24 -7.87
CA ASN A 32 -3.83 12.42 -8.32
C ASN A 32 -3.85 13.56 -7.30
N LYS A 33 -2.73 13.81 -6.63
CA LYS A 33 -2.54 14.88 -5.63
C LYS A 33 -3.57 14.87 -4.49
N THR A 34 -4.01 13.68 -4.06
CA THR A 34 -4.83 13.55 -2.84
C THR A 34 -4.12 14.17 -1.64
N SER A 35 -4.89 14.61 -0.64
CA SER A 35 -4.34 15.19 0.60
C SER A 35 -3.63 14.17 1.51
N TYR A 36 -3.80 12.89 1.25
CA TYR A 36 -3.23 11.80 2.04
C TYR A 36 -2.31 10.91 1.19
N TYR A 37 -1.41 10.25 1.87
CA TYR A 37 -0.50 9.25 1.31
C TYR A 37 -0.94 7.84 1.73
N HIS A 38 -0.44 6.86 1.02
CA HIS A 38 -0.58 5.44 1.36
C HIS A 38 0.69 4.66 1.00
N ILE A 39 0.74 3.42 1.43
CA ILE A 39 1.80 2.49 1.05
C ILE A 39 1.58 2.04 -0.39
N PRO A 40 2.63 1.92 -1.23
CA PRO A 40 2.52 1.37 -2.59
C PRO A 40 1.84 0.01 -2.62
N GLY A 41 1.01 -0.22 -3.62
CA GLY A 41 0.27 -1.46 -3.82
C GLY A 41 -1.10 -1.24 -4.46
N GLY A 42 -1.82 -2.34 -4.68
CA GLY A 42 -3.06 -2.30 -5.41
C GLY A 42 -4.03 -3.43 -5.09
N HIS A 43 -4.93 -3.70 -6.02
CA HIS A 43 -5.89 -4.79 -5.89
C HIS A 43 -5.23 -6.13 -6.22
N ILE A 44 -5.60 -7.15 -5.47
CA ILE A 44 -5.31 -8.53 -5.83
C ILE A 44 -6.19 -8.87 -7.04
N GLU A 45 -5.67 -9.58 -8.02
CA GLU A 45 -6.46 -10.08 -9.14
C GLU A 45 -6.95 -11.50 -8.87
N ILE A 46 -8.06 -11.87 -9.54
CA ILE A 46 -8.58 -13.23 -9.44
C ILE A 46 -7.55 -14.19 -10.02
N GLY A 47 -7.13 -15.18 -9.22
CA GLY A 47 -6.18 -16.21 -9.62
C GLY A 47 -4.75 -15.98 -9.14
N GLU A 48 -4.45 -14.83 -8.54
CA GLU A 48 -3.16 -14.60 -7.87
C GLU A 48 -3.29 -14.60 -6.35
N ASP A 49 -2.27 -15.00 -5.65
CA ASP A 49 -2.20 -14.82 -4.20
C ASP A 49 -1.73 -13.39 -3.84
N SER A 50 -1.86 -13.02 -2.56
CA SER A 50 -1.52 -11.66 -2.11
C SER A 50 -0.04 -11.33 -2.23
N LYS A 51 0.85 -12.34 -2.23
CA LYS A 51 2.30 -12.17 -2.39
C LYS A 51 2.65 -11.95 -3.86
N GLU A 52 2.06 -12.72 -4.77
CA GLU A 52 2.18 -12.53 -6.22
C GLU A 52 1.70 -11.13 -6.59
N ALA A 53 0.53 -10.74 -6.07
CA ALA A 53 -0.05 -9.42 -6.29
C ALA A 53 0.88 -8.28 -5.83
N VAL A 54 1.46 -8.35 -4.63
CA VAL A 54 2.35 -7.26 -4.16
C VAL A 54 3.62 -7.17 -5.00
N ILE A 55 4.17 -8.30 -5.44
CA ILE A 55 5.36 -8.31 -6.30
C ILE A 55 5.05 -7.66 -7.65
N ARG A 56 3.88 -7.96 -8.25
CA ARG A 56 3.42 -7.35 -9.49
C ARG A 56 3.22 -5.84 -9.33
N GLU A 57 2.48 -5.41 -8.32
CA GLU A 57 2.20 -3.99 -8.05
C GLU A 57 3.50 -3.17 -7.83
N ILE A 58 4.43 -3.69 -7.03
CA ILE A 58 5.73 -3.04 -6.81
C ILE A 58 6.53 -2.92 -8.12
N LYS A 59 6.45 -3.93 -8.99
CA LYS A 59 7.10 -3.86 -10.31
C LYS A 59 6.43 -2.84 -11.23
N GLU A 60 5.10 -2.79 -11.25
CA GLU A 60 4.33 -1.87 -12.10
C GLU A 60 4.48 -0.42 -11.64
N GLU A 61 4.30 -0.13 -10.36
CA GLU A 61 4.33 1.23 -9.83
C GLU A 61 5.75 1.80 -9.71
N ILE A 62 6.70 1.00 -9.24
CA ILE A 62 8.05 1.46 -8.85
C ILE A 62 9.13 1.01 -9.85
N GLY A 63 8.85 -0.03 -10.64
CA GLY A 63 9.84 -0.64 -11.55
C GLY A 63 10.88 -1.49 -10.82
N CYS A 64 10.61 -1.86 -9.57
CA CYS A 64 11.54 -2.58 -8.71
C CYS A 64 11.31 -4.09 -8.77
N ASP A 65 12.39 -4.85 -8.92
CA ASP A 65 12.37 -6.30 -8.74
C ASP A 65 12.48 -6.64 -7.25
N VAL A 66 11.61 -7.55 -6.79
CA VAL A 66 11.53 -7.95 -5.39
C VAL A 66 12.40 -9.18 -5.14
N GLN A 67 13.25 -9.13 -4.13
CA GLN A 67 14.04 -10.26 -3.64
C GLN A 67 13.25 -11.08 -2.61
N GLU A 68 12.62 -10.39 -1.66
CA GLU A 68 11.81 -11.00 -0.60
C GLU A 68 10.57 -10.17 -0.33
N ALA A 69 9.46 -10.85 -0.06
CA ALA A 69 8.22 -10.24 0.42
C ALA A 69 7.74 -11.07 1.61
N ASN A 70 7.72 -10.44 2.79
CA ASN A 70 7.35 -11.07 4.05
C ASN A 70 6.07 -10.43 4.60
N LEU A 71 5.01 -11.22 4.72
CA LEU A 71 3.73 -10.77 5.27
C LEU A 71 3.88 -10.45 6.75
N PHE A 72 3.42 -9.26 7.18
CA PHE A 72 3.49 -8.87 8.58
C PHE A 72 2.15 -8.38 9.16
N VAL A 73 1.21 -7.91 8.33
CA VAL A 73 -0.15 -7.54 8.75
C VAL A 73 -1.18 -8.06 7.75
N ILE A 74 -2.25 -8.64 8.28
CA ILE A 74 -3.52 -8.81 7.61
C ILE A 74 -4.51 -7.88 8.33
N GLN A 75 -5.12 -6.95 7.60
CA GLN A 75 -6.05 -5.99 8.15
C GLN A 75 -7.43 -6.15 7.52
N GLU A 76 -8.46 -6.27 8.35
CA GLU A 76 -9.83 -6.04 7.95
C GLU A 76 -10.19 -4.58 8.25
N ASN A 77 -10.51 -3.83 7.20
CA ASN A 77 -10.77 -2.40 7.28
C ASN A 77 -12.21 -2.09 6.85
N PHE A 78 -12.92 -1.31 7.66
CA PHE A 78 -14.31 -0.94 7.44
C PHE A 78 -14.43 0.58 7.40
N TRP A 79 -15.06 1.12 6.35
CA TRP A 79 -15.28 2.56 6.21
C TRP A 79 -16.52 2.88 5.38
N ILE A 80 -16.90 4.14 5.35
CA ILE A 80 -17.96 4.62 4.46
C ILE A 80 -17.35 5.54 3.42
N ARG A 81 -17.69 5.32 2.15
CA ARG A 81 -17.27 6.16 1.04
C ARG A 81 -18.45 6.41 0.10
N ASN A 82 -18.82 7.68 -0.10
CA ASN A 82 -19.94 8.06 -0.96
C ASN A 82 -21.22 7.28 -0.64
N ASN A 83 -21.57 7.20 0.64
CA ASN A 83 -22.71 6.46 1.18
C ASN A 83 -22.68 4.93 0.97
N ARG A 84 -21.54 4.36 0.55
CA ARG A 84 -21.34 2.91 0.50
C ARG A 84 -20.63 2.43 1.74
N LYS A 85 -21.10 1.29 2.26
CA LYS A 85 -20.36 0.53 3.28
C LYS A 85 -19.21 -0.20 2.57
N CYS A 86 -18.00 0.11 2.95
CA CYS A 86 -16.81 -0.50 2.38
C CYS A 86 -16.18 -1.47 3.38
N HIS A 87 -15.76 -2.62 2.88
CA HIS A 87 -15.01 -3.63 3.62
C HIS A 87 -13.79 -4.02 2.78
N GLY A 88 -12.61 -3.87 3.34
CA GLY A 88 -11.35 -4.27 2.73
C GLY A 88 -10.65 -5.36 3.52
N ILE A 89 -10.08 -6.34 2.83
CA ILE A 89 -9.05 -7.21 3.37
C ILE A 89 -7.74 -6.79 2.73
N GLU A 90 -6.81 -6.36 3.55
CA GLU A 90 -5.54 -5.75 3.12
C GLU A 90 -4.36 -6.54 3.68
N PHE A 91 -3.44 -6.91 2.81
CA PHE A 91 -2.22 -7.65 3.15
C PHE A 91 -1.03 -6.70 3.04
N TYR A 92 -0.28 -6.53 4.12
CA TYR A 92 0.92 -5.70 4.16
C TYR A 92 2.17 -6.55 4.26
N TYR A 93 3.05 -6.34 3.30
CA TYR A 93 4.34 -7.04 3.18
C TYR A 93 5.50 -6.09 3.44
N ILE A 94 6.53 -6.59 4.11
CA ILE A 94 7.84 -5.96 4.09
C ILE A 94 8.55 -6.43 2.83
N ILE A 95 8.94 -5.48 1.99
CA ILE A 95 9.58 -5.74 0.69
C ILE A 95 11.07 -5.48 0.80
N LYS A 96 11.86 -6.46 0.34
CA LYS A 96 13.30 -6.31 0.11
C LYS A 96 13.54 -6.23 -1.40
N PRO A 97 13.93 -5.09 -1.94
CA PRO A 97 14.31 -4.94 -3.33
C PRO A 97 15.55 -5.78 -3.67
N LYS A 98 15.64 -6.28 -4.92
CA LYS A 98 16.86 -6.92 -5.43
C LYS A 98 18.03 -5.95 -5.54
N GLN A 99 17.73 -4.67 -5.83
CA GLN A 99 18.72 -3.61 -5.99
C GLN A 99 18.35 -2.44 -5.08
N GLN A 100 19.34 -1.71 -4.64
CA GLN A 100 19.15 -0.47 -3.92
C GLN A 100 18.42 0.54 -4.81
N LEU A 101 17.37 1.16 -4.27
CA LEU A 101 16.60 2.18 -4.97
C LEU A 101 17.25 3.56 -4.79
N GLN A 102 17.07 4.44 -5.78
CA GLN A 102 17.38 5.85 -5.61
C GLN A 102 16.33 6.48 -4.69
N MET A 103 16.77 7.04 -3.57
CA MET A 103 15.88 7.71 -2.61
C MET A 103 15.61 9.16 -3.02
N ILE A 104 14.98 9.32 -4.18
CA ILE A 104 14.59 10.61 -4.75
C ILE A 104 13.07 10.65 -4.87
N ASP A 105 12.46 11.73 -4.37
CA ASP A 105 11.05 11.98 -4.57
C ASP A 105 10.76 12.19 -6.06
N CYS A 106 9.77 11.52 -6.60
CA CYS A 106 9.49 11.54 -8.03
C CYS A 106 7.99 11.42 -8.35
N GLU A 107 7.66 11.74 -9.58
CA GLU A 107 6.32 11.59 -10.15
C GLU A 107 6.36 10.64 -11.35
N LYS A 108 5.28 9.91 -11.55
CA LYS A 108 5.08 9.01 -12.68
C LYS A 108 3.63 9.06 -13.12
N VAL A 109 3.40 9.09 -14.43
CA VAL A 109 2.08 8.87 -15.00
C VAL A 109 1.90 7.40 -15.32
N GLU A 110 0.85 6.80 -14.79
CA GLU A 110 0.45 5.42 -15.07
C GLU A 110 -0.87 5.41 -15.83
N ILE A 111 -1.01 4.47 -16.77
CA ILE A 111 -2.28 4.21 -17.44
C ILE A 111 -2.87 2.93 -16.86
N ASP A 112 -3.90 3.07 -16.02
CA ASP A 112 -4.65 1.95 -15.46
C ASP A 112 -6.04 1.89 -16.07
N LYS A 113 -6.32 0.79 -16.78
CA LYS A 113 -7.63 0.54 -17.44
C LYS A 113 -8.10 1.72 -18.30
N GLY A 114 -7.16 2.31 -19.04
CA GLY A 114 -7.42 3.44 -19.95
C GLY A 114 -7.59 4.80 -19.27
N LYS A 115 -7.31 4.91 -17.97
CA LYS A 115 -7.31 6.17 -17.22
C LYS A 115 -5.91 6.53 -16.78
N GLU A 116 -5.54 7.77 -17.01
CA GLU A 116 -4.28 8.31 -16.49
C GLU A 116 -4.37 8.55 -14.98
N LYS A 117 -3.34 8.13 -14.27
CA LYS A 117 -3.12 8.42 -12.85
C LYS A 117 -1.76 9.04 -12.67
N LEU A 118 -1.70 10.14 -11.93
CA LEU A 118 -0.43 10.70 -11.46
C LEU A 118 -0.07 10.05 -10.14
N LEU A 119 1.05 9.33 -10.13
CA LEU A 119 1.63 8.75 -8.92
C LEU A 119 2.77 9.64 -8.44
N GLU A 120 2.71 10.07 -7.19
CA GLU A 120 3.78 10.83 -6.54
C GLU A 120 4.38 9.99 -5.43
N PHE A 121 5.69 9.79 -5.47
CA PHE A 121 6.46 9.00 -4.51
C PHE A 121 7.31 9.90 -3.64
N LYS A 122 7.33 9.60 -2.34
CA LYS A 122 8.11 10.33 -1.35
C LYS A 122 8.82 9.40 -0.38
N TRP A 123 10.09 9.72 -0.08
CA TRP A 123 10.86 9.03 0.94
C TRP A 123 10.80 9.81 2.25
N VAL A 124 10.34 9.16 3.31
CA VAL A 124 10.08 9.80 4.59
C VAL A 124 10.63 8.99 5.76
N THR A 125 11.15 9.68 6.77
CA THR A 125 11.56 9.06 8.03
C THR A 125 10.35 8.77 8.93
N SER A 126 10.53 7.92 9.95
CA SER A 126 9.50 7.72 10.97
C SER A 126 9.11 8.99 11.71
N GLU A 127 10.05 9.94 11.87
CA GLU A 127 9.76 11.24 12.48
C GLU A 127 8.88 12.10 11.58
N GLU A 128 9.19 12.18 10.28
CA GLU A 128 8.37 12.91 9.31
C GLU A 128 6.96 12.31 9.14
N LEU A 129 6.82 10.98 9.33
CA LEU A 129 5.51 10.31 9.28
C LEU A 129 4.52 10.81 10.35
N LYS A 130 4.99 11.38 11.45
CA LYS A 130 4.12 11.94 12.50
C LYS A 130 3.27 13.10 12.00
N ASP A 131 3.78 13.86 11.04
CA ASP A 131 3.14 15.04 10.46
C ASP A 131 2.48 14.77 9.10
N ILE A 132 2.54 13.52 8.61
CA ILE A 132 1.97 13.11 7.32
C ILE A 132 0.67 12.34 7.53
N ASP A 133 -0.37 12.71 6.76
CA ASP A 133 -1.61 11.93 6.69
C ASP A 133 -1.36 10.66 5.83
N LEU A 134 -0.77 9.64 6.43
CA LEU A 134 -0.63 8.31 5.85
C LEU A 134 -1.82 7.44 6.28
N ARG A 135 -2.52 6.87 5.32
CA ARG A 135 -3.70 6.03 5.57
C ARG A 135 -3.48 4.59 5.14
N PRO A 136 -4.00 3.62 5.90
CA PRO A 136 -4.71 3.78 7.18
C PRO A 136 -3.76 4.18 8.32
N THR A 137 -4.27 4.96 9.28
CA THR A 137 -3.47 5.57 10.37
C THR A 137 -2.78 4.54 11.25
N ASN A 138 -3.41 3.37 11.49
CA ASN A 138 -2.79 2.31 12.27
C ASN A 138 -1.54 1.72 11.59
N ILE A 139 -1.48 1.68 10.26
CA ILE A 139 -0.26 1.28 9.53
C ILE A 139 0.83 2.34 9.71
N ARG A 140 0.48 3.64 9.60
CA ARG A 140 1.42 4.72 9.92
C ARG A 140 2.02 4.55 11.32
N ASP A 141 1.19 4.29 12.31
CA ASP A 141 1.60 4.16 13.70
C ASP A 141 2.52 2.94 13.91
N ILE A 142 2.26 1.83 13.22
CA ILE A 142 3.13 0.66 13.19
C ILE A 142 4.52 1.01 12.64
N LEU A 143 4.60 1.80 11.57
CA LEU A 143 5.87 2.21 10.98
C LEU A 143 6.65 3.16 11.91
N ILE A 144 5.96 4.08 12.58
CA ILE A 144 6.56 5.01 13.55
C ILE A 144 7.14 4.23 14.74
N ASN A 145 6.40 3.25 15.27
CA ASN A 145 6.77 2.51 16.47
C ASN A 145 7.73 1.35 16.20
N GLY A 146 7.95 0.97 14.94
CA GLY A 146 8.78 -0.18 14.57
C GLY A 146 8.11 -1.54 14.80
N ASP A 147 6.81 -1.58 15.00
CA ASP A 147 6.06 -2.83 15.31
C ASP A 147 6.02 -3.82 14.13
N TYR A 148 6.37 -3.37 12.92
CA TYR A 148 6.51 -4.23 11.74
C TYR A 148 7.60 -5.30 11.86
N LEU A 149 8.46 -5.21 12.86
CA LEU A 149 9.51 -6.20 13.15
C LEU A 149 9.02 -7.34 14.05
N LYS A 150 7.81 -7.27 14.60
CA LYS A 150 7.28 -8.21 15.60
C LYS A 150 6.63 -9.48 15.05
N GLY A 151 6.61 -9.66 13.73
CA GLY A 151 5.96 -10.79 13.06
C GLY A 151 4.53 -10.52 12.62
N LEU A 152 3.83 -11.57 12.19
CA LEU A 152 2.49 -11.44 11.61
C LEU A 152 1.45 -11.03 12.66
N THR A 153 0.69 -9.99 12.33
CA THR A 153 -0.43 -9.48 13.14
C THR A 153 -1.72 -9.41 12.32
N HIS A 154 -2.84 -9.85 12.90
CA HIS A 154 -4.17 -9.64 12.33
C HIS A 154 -4.86 -8.48 13.05
N ILE A 155 -5.36 -7.51 12.30
CA ILE A 155 -6.01 -6.29 12.80
C ILE A 155 -7.42 -6.19 12.23
N VAL A 156 -8.39 -5.88 13.09
CA VAL A 156 -9.76 -5.52 12.68
C VAL A 156 -10.00 -4.07 13.05
N LYS A 157 -10.25 -3.23 12.04
CA LYS A 157 -10.51 -1.80 12.22
C LYS A 157 -11.93 -1.48 11.75
N LYS A 158 -12.83 -1.30 12.70
CA LYS A 158 -14.23 -0.89 12.47
C LYS A 158 -14.41 0.61 12.65
#